data_f5de209aa988881e8617d4c4a13b5ea9
#
_entry.id   f5de209aa988881e8617d4c4a13b5ea9
#
_cell.length_a   1.000
_cell.length_b   1.000
_cell.length_c   1.000
_cell.angle_alpha   90.00
_cell.angle_beta   90.00
_cell.angle_gamma   90.00
#
_symmetry.space_group_name_H-M   'P 1'
#
loop_
_entity.id
_entity.type
_entity.pdbx_description
1 polymer ?
#
loop_
_entity_poly.entity_id
_entity_poly.type
_entity_poly.pdbx_seq_one_letter_code
_entity_poly.pdbx_strand_id
1 'polypeptide(L)'
;MNWRAKICTQAICGLSVAMLCLSAFAAGDPGQAPERPPNVLMICIDDLNDWTGFLGGHPQAQTPHMDALAERGTSFTNAHCAVPVCSASRISVMSGLPATTHGSYELGPSYQQLPALRDIPTLQRAFKDQGYLTIEGGKVLHHGFTGRIAADIDRSLGRNTSPRPKAPMNRPASWSGAWDWGGYPETDAELADWQLAEAAAATLSETFSQPFFLSVGFFRPHVPLYVPPKWFDHYPVGSLTLAESPADDLLDLPPNFLTINDYAAAPTHAEVVASGSQRGLTQAYLASISFVDHCVGRVLDALAASPHADTTVVVLWSDHG
;
A
#
# COMPACT_ATOMS: atom_id res chain seq x y z
N MET A 1 33.43 30.62 32.50
CA MET A 1 34.02 29.29 32.40
C MET A 1 33.58 28.68 31.10
N ASN A 2 34.57 28.34 30.28
CA ASN A 2 34.50 28.11 28.86
C ASN A 2 33.64 26.94 28.38
N TRP A 3 32.63 27.23 27.61
CA TRP A 3 31.75 26.26 26.93
C TRP A 3 32.03 26.11 25.42
N ARG A 4 33.22 26.56 24.93
CA ARG A 4 33.55 26.59 23.51
C ARG A 4 34.54 25.50 23.03
N ALA A 5 34.92 24.53 23.88
CA ALA A 5 36.02 23.59 23.52
C ALA A 5 35.59 22.11 23.32
N LYS A 6 34.29 21.77 23.25
CA LYS A 6 33.81 20.37 23.11
C LYS A 6 33.05 20.03 21.85
N ILE A 7 32.91 20.95 20.89
CA ILE A 7 32.13 20.68 19.65
C ILE A 7 33.00 20.27 18.46
N CYS A 8 34.30 20.37 18.53
CA CYS A 8 35.18 20.18 17.36
C CYS A 8 35.76 18.76 17.19
N THR A 9 35.54 17.82 18.11
CA THR A 9 36.18 16.48 18.03
C THR A 9 35.22 15.36 17.60
N GLN A 10 33.92 15.59 17.51
CA GLN A 10 32.96 14.57 17.05
C GLN A 10 32.54 14.69 15.57
N ALA A 11 32.82 15.82 14.93
CA ALA A 11 32.47 16.01 13.51
C ALA A 11 33.50 15.35 12.52
N ILE A 12 34.70 15.00 12.96
CA ILE A 12 35.73 14.43 12.08
C ILE A 12 35.63 12.90 12.01
N CYS A 13 35.07 12.23 13.01
CA CYS A 13 34.87 10.78 12.98
C CYS A 13 33.69 10.34 12.12
N GLY A 14 32.66 11.18 11.94
CA GLY A 14 31.46 10.86 11.15
C GLY A 14 31.70 10.87 9.65
N LEU A 15 32.59 11.72 9.14
CA LEU A 15 32.89 11.79 7.70
C LEU A 15 33.75 10.63 7.20
N SER A 16 34.62 10.07 8.04
CA SER A 16 35.51 8.97 7.64
C SER A 16 34.78 7.62 7.55
N VAL A 17 33.71 7.41 8.31
CA VAL A 17 32.87 6.19 8.25
C VAL A 17 31.91 6.24 7.06
N ALA A 18 31.38 7.42 6.72
CA ALA A 18 30.51 7.57 5.55
C ALA A 18 31.29 7.38 4.22
N MET A 19 32.56 7.74 4.18
CA MET A 19 33.38 7.56 2.98
C MET A 19 33.89 6.12 2.80
N LEU A 20 33.99 5.33 3.87
CA LEU A 20 34.33 3.91 3.80
C LEU A 20 33.16 3.02 3.40
N CYS A 21 31.91 3.44 3.65
CA CYS A 21 30.71 2.71 3.19
C CYS A 21 30.40 2.94 1.70
N LEU A 22 30.81 4.06 1.11
CA LEU A 22 30.66 4.29 -0.33
C LEU A 22 31.69 3.58 -1.21
N SER A 23 32.83 3.16 -0.64
CA SER A 23 33.89 2.44 -1.39
C SER A 23 33.70 0.92 -1.40
N ALA A 24 32.77 0.37 -0.64
CA ALA A 24 32.48 -1.07 -0.63
C ALA A 24 31.51 -1.52 -1.76
N PHE A 25 30.90 -0.57 -2.51
CA PHE A 25 30.03 -0.87 -3.64
C PHE A 25 30.69 -0.75 -5.03
N ALA A 26 32.00 -0.51 -5.11
CA ALA A 26 32.68 -0.28 -6.38
C ALA A 26 33.97 -1.07 -6.54
N ALA A 27 33.94 -2.38 -6.36
CA ALA A 27 34.98 -3.27 -6.83
C ALA A 27 34.38 -4.60 -7.28
N GLY A 28 33.53 -4.57 -8.34
CA GLY A 28 33.27 -5.74 -9.15
C GLY A 28 34.53 -6.14 -9.87
N ASP A 29 34.83 -7.43 -9.92
CA ASP A 29 35.95 -8.02 -10.67
C ASP A 29 35.90 -7.52 -12.12
N PRO A 30 36.96 -6.92 -12.67
CA PRO A 30 37.00 -6.37 -14.03
C PRO A 30 36.83 -7.42 -15.15
N GLY A 31 36.59 -8.68 -14.82
CA GLY A 31 36.30 -9.76 -15.74
C GLY A 31 34.82 -10.25 -15.77
N GLN A 32 33.98 -9.77 -14.88
CA GLN A 32 32.55 -10.12 -14.87
C GLN A 32 31.74 -9.12 -15.71
N ALA A 33 30.94 -9.62 -16.66
CA ALA A 33 29.95 -8.80 -17.34
C ALA A 33 29.10 -8.08 -16.27
N PRO A 34 28.70 -6.80 -16.44
CA PRO A 34 27.91 -6.09 -15.45
C PRO A 34 26.68 -6.93 -15.12
N GLU A 35 26.58 -7.30 -13.84
CA GLU A 35 25.46 -8.09 -13.33
C GLU A 35 24.17 -7.31 -13.63
N ARG A 36 23.22 -7.97 -14.29
CA ARG A 36 21.94 -7.33 -14.65
C ARG A 36 21.27 -6.87 -13.37
N PRO A 37 20.86 -5.59 -13.26
CA PRO A 37 20.18 -5.13 -12.06
C PRO A 37 18.91 -5.94 -11.81
N PRO A 38 18.53 -6.18 -10.54
CA PRO A 38 17.36 -7.00 -10.20
C PRO A 38 16.07 -6.38 -10.73
N ASN A 39 15.10 -7.22 -11.06
CA ASN A 39 13.73 -6.76 -11.28
C ASN A 39 13.13 -6.27 -9.97
N VAL A 40 12.08 -5.47 -10.05
CA VAL A 40 11.35 -5.01 -8.87
C VAL A 40 9.85 -5.27 -9.06
N LEU A 41 9.26 -5.98 -8.10
CA LEU A 41 7.82 -6.13 -7.94
C LEU A 41 7.39 -5.30 -6.74
N MET A 42 6.60 -4.24 -6.96
CA MET A 42 6.05 -3.39 -5.92
C MET A 42 4.55 -3.62 -5.79
N ILE A 43 4.11 -4.14 -4.65
CA ILE A 43 2.71 -4.39 -4.33
C ILE A 43 2.23 -3.28 -3.38
N CYS A 44 1.23 -2.53 -3.82
CA CYS A 44 0.60 -1.44 -3.08
C CYS A 44 -0.78 -1.91 -2.61
N ILE A 45 -1.08 -1.80 -1.33
CA ILE A 45 -2.40 -2.14 -0.78
C ILE A 45 -3.05 -0.85 -0.27
N ASP A 46 -4.34 -0.69 -0.54
CA ASP A 46 -5.10 0.51 -0.18
C ASP A 46 -5.81 0.30 1.16
N ASP A 47 -5.52 1.16 2.16
CA ASP A 47 -6.24 1.17 3.43
C ASP A 47 -6.04 -0.11 4.28
N LEU A 48 -4.85 -0.72 4.22
CA LEU A 48 -4.49 -1.87 5.05
C LEU A 48 -3.76 -1.39 6.30
N ASN A 49 -4.40 -1.56 7.47
CA ASN A 49 -3.77 -1.32 8.76
C ASN A 49 -2.90 -2.52 9.21
N ASP A 50 -2.52 -2.55 10.48
CA ASP A 50 -1.70 -3.60 11.09
C ASP A 50 -2.43 -4.94 11.34
N TRP A 51 -3.66 -5.11 10.86
CA TRP A 51 -4.43 -6.35 11.01
C TRP A 51 -3.94 -7.44 10.05
N THR A 52 -2.68 -7.78 10.20
CA THR A 52 -1.99 -8.86 9.51
C THR A 52 -1.39 -9.82 10.53
N GLY A 53 -1.17 -11.08 10.16
CA GLY A 53 -0.62 -12.08 11.07
C GLY A 53 0.76 -11.69 11.59
N PHE A 54 1.66 -11.24 10.72
CA PHE A 54 3.04 -10.89 11.08
C PHE A 54 3.17 -9.60 11.92
N LEU A 55 2.20 -8.69 11.88
CA LEU A 55 2.17 -7.50 12.75
C LEU A 55 1.35 -7.74 14.02
N GLY A 56 0.41 -8.69 14.00
CA GLY A 56 -0.38 -9.08 15.16
C GLY A 56 -1.44 -8.08 15.61
N GLY A 57 -1.84 -7.14 14.75
CA GLY A 57 -2.81 -6.09 15.08
C GLY A 57 -4.23 -6.59 15.34
N HIS A 58 -4.61 -7.75 14.78
CA HIS A 58 -5.88 -8.40 15.09
C HIS A 58 -5.69 -9.92 15.25
N PRO A 59 -6.17 -10.54 16.37
CA PRO A 59 -5.90 -11.95 16.66
C PRO A 59 -6.53 -12.94 15.69
N GLN A 60 -7.50 -12.52 14.90
CA GLN A 60 -8.21 -13.36 13.94
C GLN A 60 -7.83 -13.05 12.48
N ALA A 61 -6.93 -12.10 12.22
CA ALA A 61 -6.48 -11.81 10.86
C ALA A 61 -5.84 -13.04 10.22
N GLN A 62 -6.18 -13.31 8.96
CA GLN A 62 -5.66 -14.44 8.19
C GLN A 62 -4.98 -13.91 6.93
N THR A 63 -3.65 -13.82 6.98
CA THR A 63 -2.81 -13.27 5.91
C THR A 63 -1.61 -14.18 5.60
N PRO A 64 -1.85 -15.48 5.30
CA PRO A 64 -0.77 -16.45 5.17
C PRO A 64 0.26 -16.11 4.09
N HIS A 65 -0.12 -15.41 3.01
CA HIS A 65 0.81 -15.06 1.94
C HIS A 65 1.68 -13.86 2.30
N MET A 66 1.11 -12.84 2.95
CA MET A 66 1.88 -11.71 3.47
C MET A 66 2.80 -12.16 4.62
N ASP A 67 2.32 -13.06 5.49
CA ASP A 67 3.09 -13.62 6.60
C ASP A 67 4.30 -14.41 6.06
N ALA A 68 4.10 -15.26 5.05
CA ALA A 68 5.19 -16.00 4.39
C ALA A 68 6.19 -15.07 3.68
N LEU A 69 5.75 -13.93 3.14
CA LEU A 69 6.65 -12.91 2.61
C LEU A 69 7.47 -12.26 3.72
N ALA A 70 6.84 -11.92 4.85
CA ALA A 70 7.49 -11.34 6.01
C ALA A 70 8.55 -12.26 6.63
N GLU A 71 8.29 -13.57 6.72
CA GLU A 71 9.21 -14.58 7.23
C GLU A 71 10.54 -14.66 6.46
N ARG A 72 10.51 -14.41 5.14
CA ARG A 72 11.69 -14.47 4.27
C ARG A 72 12.30 -13.12 3.93
N GLY A 73 11.73 -12.03 4.46
CA GLY A 73 12.10 -10.66 4.15
C GLY A 73 12.46 -9.83 5.37
N THR A 74 12.35 -8.52 5.21
CA THR A 74 12.50 -7.54 6.28
C THR A 74 11.18 -6.83 6.50
N SER A 75 10.63 -6.94 7.71
CA SER A 75 9.41 -6.26 8.12
C SER A 75 9.74 -4.95 8.84
N PHE A 76 9.16 -3.85 8.37
CA PHE A 76 9.31 -2.52 8.96
C PHE A 76 8.12 -2.28 9.91
N THR A 77 8.28 -2.66 11.17
CA THR A 77 7.20 -2.62 12.18
C THR A 77 6.86 -1.23 12.72
N ASN A 78 7.66 -0.22 12.36
CA ASN A 78 7.43 1.19 12.74
C ASN A 78 7.41 2.07 11.49
N ALA A 79 6.71 1.64 10.44
CA ALA A 79 6.51 2.43 9.23
C ALA A 79 5.34 3.39 9.42
N HIS A 80 5.50 4.62 8.93
CA HIS A 80 4.48 5.66 8.99
C HIS A 80 4.21 6.21 7.59
N CYS A 81 2.94 6.39 7.23
CA CYS A 81 2.60 7.12 6.02
C CYS A 81 2.82 8.63 6.20
N ALA A 82 3.15 9.31 5.12
CA ALA A 82 3.40 10.76 5.15
C ALA A 82 2.14 11.57 5.51
N VAL A 83 0.97 11.10 5.06
CA VAL A 83 -0.36 11.62 5.35
C VAL A 83 -1.34 10.45 5.29
N PRO A 84 -2.26 10.26 6.25
CA PRO A 84 -3.21 9.15 6.25
C PRO A 84 -4.37 9.39 5.25
N VAL A 85 -4.03 9.69 3.99
CA VAL A 85 -4.96 9.94 2.87
C VAL A 85 -4.33 9.39 1.60
N CYS A 86 -5.05 8.55 0.88
CA CYS A 86 -4.55 7.80 -0.29
C CYS A 86 -3.77 8.65 -1.30
N SER A 87 -4.32 9.80 -1.74
CA SER A 87 -3.66 10.65 -2.74
C SER A 87 -2.34 11.21 -2.23
N ALA A 88 -2.36 11.82 -1.06
CA ALA A 88 -1.20 12.50 -0.47
C ALA A 88 -0.09 11.51 -0.09
N SER A 89 -0.42 10.38 0.51
CA SER A 89 0.53 9.32 0.83
C SER A 89 1.19 8.76 -0.43
N ARG A 90 0.41 8.38 -1.44
CA ARG A 90 0.92 7.83 -2.71
C ARG A 90 1.76 8.82 -3.48
N ILE A 91 1.41 10.11 -3.46
CA ILE A 91 2.23 11.18 -4.04
C ILE A 91 3.58 11.27 -3.33
N SER A 92 3.61 11.17 -2.00
CA SER A 92 4.86 11.18 -1.22
C SER A 92 5.76 10.00 -1.60
N VAL A 93 5.21 8.79 -1.70
CA VAL A 93 5.98 7.59 -2.10
C VAL A 93 6.48 7.72 -3.53
N MET A 94 5.63 8.13 -4.46
CA MET A 94 5.98 8.22 -5.88
C MET A 94 6.95 9.37 -6.20
N SER A 95 7.01 10.42 -5.38
CA SER A 95 7.93 11.55 -5.56
C SER A 95 9.18 11.47 -4.70
N GLY A 96 9.17 10.64 -3.63
CA GLY A 96 10.21 10.64 -2.61
C GLY A 96 10.22 11.91 -1.75
N LEU A 97 9.16 12.74 -1.78
CA LEU A 97 9.08 14.00 -1.07
C LEU A 97 7.98 13.95 0.00
N PRO A 98 8.21 14.54 1.18
CA PRO A 98 7.18 14.65 2.21
C PRO A 98 6.06 15.62 1.80
N ALA A 99 4.88 15.45 2.37
CA ALA A 99 3.71 16.29 2.11
C ALA A 99 3.97 17.77 2.37
N THR A 100 4.81 18.10 3.34
CA THR A 100 5.25 19.47 3.64
C THR A 100 5.99 20.15 2.49
N THR A 101 6.58 19.36 1.59
CA THR A 101 7.29 19.88 0.40
C THR A 101 6.37 19.98 -0.80
N HIS A 102 5.56 18.95 -1.08
CA HIS A 102 4.70 18.96 -2.27
C HIS A 102 3.32 19.60 -2.03
N GLY A 103 2.91 19.83 -0.78
CA GLY A 103 1.70 20.57 -0.42
C GLY A 103 0.39 19.80 -0.59
N SER A 104 0.41 18.47 -0.80
CA SER A 104 -0.80 17.66 -0.89
C SER A 104 -1.11 17.02 0.46
N TYR A 105 -2.31 17.28 0.98
CA TYR A 105 -2.83 16.71 2.24
C TYR A 105 -4.22 16.11 2.09
N GLU A 106 -4.80 16.14 0.89
CA GLU A 106 -6.16 15.75 0.58
C GLU A 106 -6.21 14.76 -0.58
N LEU A 107 -7.41 14.31 -0.99
CA LEU A 107 -7.64 13.42 -2.12
C LEU A 107 -7.34 14.06 -3.49
N GLY A 108 -7.43 15.36 -3.63
CA GLY A 108 -6.95 16.19 -4.73
C GLY A 108 -5.88 17.16 -4.24
N PRO A 109 -5.06 17.74 -5.08
CA PRO A 109 -4.90 17.56 -6.51
C PRO A 109 -4.13 16.30 -6.90
N SER A 110 -4.12 15.94 -8.20
CA SER A 110 -3.29 14.86 -8.73
C SER A 110 -1.81 15.26 -8.78
N TYR A 111 -0.91 14.26 -8.88
CA TYR A 111 0.55 14.46 -8.97
C TYR A 111 0.95 15.55 -9.96
N GLN A 112 0.39 15.52 -11.15
CA GLN A 112 0.72 16.45 -12.23
C GLN A 112 0.23 17.90 -12.03
N GLN A 113 -0.74 18.10 -11.13
CA GLN A 113 -1.30 19.42 -10.82
C GLN A 113 -0.51 20.16 -9.74
N LEU A 114 0.38 19.48 -9.03
CA LEU A 114 1.20 20.06 -7.98
C LEU A 114 2.40 20.81 -8.57
N PRO A 115 2.50 22.15 -8.39
CA PRO A 115 3.62 22.93 -8.93
C PRO A 115 4.98 22.45 -8.44
N ALA A 116 5.07 22.04 -7.17
CA ALA A 116 6.30 21.53 -6.56
C ALA A 116 6.82 20.25 -7.20
N LEU A 117 5.97 19.50 -7.92
CA LEU A 117 6.33 18.25 -8.57
C LEU A 117 6.54 18.37 -10.08
N ARG A 118 6.54 19.58 -10.62
CA ARG A 118 6.65 19.79 -12.07
C ARG A 118 7.86 19.11 -12.68
N ASP A 119 9.01 19.26 -12.04
CA ASP A 119 10.31 18.77 -12.50
C ASP A 119 10.81 17.57 -11.69
N ILE A 120 9.99 17.04 -10.79
CA ILE A 120 10.29 15.85 -10.01
C ILE A 120 9.80 14.62 -10.80
N PRO A 121 10.67 13.66 -11.09
CA PRO A 121 10.27 12.40 -11.71
C PRO A 121 9.43 11.57 -10.74
N THR A 122 8.51 10.78 -11.27
CA THR A 122 7.88 9.72 -10.48
C THR A 122 8.87 8.58 -10.24
N LEU A 123 8.60 7.74 -9.23
CA LEU A 123 9.39 6.53 -9.00
C LEU A 123 9.48 5.68 -10.27
N GLN A 124 8.38 5.53 -11.02
CA GLN A 124 8.35 4.82 -12.29
C GLN A 124 9.27 5.46 -13.32
N ARG A 125 9.25 6.79 -13.40
CA ARG A 125 10.15 7.51 -14.30
C ARG A 125 11.61 7.30 -13.93
N ALA A 126 11.94 7.33 -12.65
CA ALA A 126 13.30 7.08 -12.19
C ALA A 126 13.81 5.68 -12.60
N PHE A 127 12.98 4.64 -12.48
CA PHE A 127 13.30 3.30 -12.97
C PHE A 127 13.43 3.26 -14.50
N LYS A 128 12.51 3.90 -15.21
CA LYS A 128 12.54 3.97 -16.68
C LYS A 128 13.81 4.61 -17.19
N ASP A 129 14.25 5.71 -16.58
CA ASP A 129 15.49 6.41 -16.95
C ASP A 129 16.75 5.56 -16.67
N GLN A 130 16.65 4.52 -15.84
CA GLN A 130 17.67 3.52 -15.62
C GLN A 130 17.54 2.27 -16.51
N GLY A 131 16.69 2.33 -17.54
CA GLY A 131 16.52 1.27 -18.51
C GLY A 131 15.58 0.13 -18.09
N TYR A 132 14.77 0.31 -17.05
CA TYR A 132 13.73 -0.66 -16.69
C TYR A 132 12.49 -0.53 -17.60
N LEU A 133 11.87 -1.66 -17.89
CA LEU A 133 10.52 -1.71 -18.42
C LEU A 133 9.53 -1.40 -17.27
N THR A 134 8.83 -0.29 -17.38
CA THR A 134 7.86 0.12 -16.35
C THR A 134 6.47 -0.40 -16.67
N ILE A 135 5.95 -1.25 -15.76
CA ILE A 135 4.62 -1.87 -15.88
C ILE A 135 3.81 -1.48 -14.64
N GLU A 136 2.57 -1.06 -14.84
CA GLU A 136 1.68 -0.73 -13.73
C GLU A 136 0.27 -1.27 -13.93
N GLY A 137 -0.44 -1.49 -12.82
CA GLY A 137 -1.87 -1.80 -12.82
C GLY A 137 -2.55 -1.49 -11.50
N GLY A 138 -3.84 -1.22 -11.56
CA GLY A 138 -4.68 -0.93 -10.41
C GLY A 138 -4.44 0.43 -9.76
N LYS A 139 -4.48 0.49 -8.43
CA LYS A 139 -4.36 1.73 -7.66
C LYS A 139 -2.93 1.96 -7.16
N VAL A 140 -2.00 2.29 -8.04
CA VAL A 140 -0.63 2.70 -7.68
C VAL A 140 -0.60 4.19 -7.31
N LEU A 141 -1.15 5.07 -8.15
CA LEU A 141 -1.48 6.46 -7.83
C LEU A 141 -3.00 6.64 -7.72
N HIS A 142 -3.45 7.51 -6.81
CA HIS A 142 -4.89 7.74 -6.59
C HIS A 142 -5.63 8.16 -7.87
N HIS A 143 -5.05 9.08 -8.64
CA HIS A 143 -5.61 9.55 -9.92
C HIS A 143 -5.01 8.84 -11.15
N GLY A 144 -4.19 7.80 -10.95
CA GLY A 144 -3.47 7.09 -12.02
C GLY A 144 -2.35 7.92 -12.66
N PHE A 145 -1.66 7.31 -13.60
CA PHE A 145 -0.61 7.95 -14.40
C PHE A 145 -1.25 8.60 -15.62
N THR A 146 -1.54 9.89 -15.52
CA THR A 146 -2.26 10.66 -16.54
C THR A 146 -1.48 11.90 -16.96
N GLY A 147 -1.84 12.51 -18.09
CA GLY A 147 -1.20 13.73 -18.57
C GLY A 147 0.30 13.56 -18.78
N ARG A 148 1.12 14.47 -18.21
CA ARG A 148 2.59 14.47 -18.39
C ARG A 148 3.29 13.22 -17.83
N ILE A 149 2.72 12.58 -16.81
CA ILE A 149 3.30 11.38 -16.21
C ILE A 149 2.79 10.07 -16.84
N ALA A 150 1.90 10.13 -17.81
CA ALA A 150 1.44 8.93 -18.52
C ALA A 150 2.59 8.21 -19.24
N ALA A 151 3.56 8.97 -19.73
CA ALA A 151 4.74 8.44 -20.43
C ALA A 151 5.77 7.76 -19.48
N ASP A 152 5.57 7.84 -18.17
CA ASP A 152 6.41 7.15 -17.19
C ASP A 152 6.12 5.64 -17.14
N ILE A 153 5.02 5.22 -17.76
CA ILE A 153 4.56 3.82 -17.86
C ILE A 153 4.71 3.34 -19.30
N ASP A 154 5.43 2.23 -19.47
CA ASP A 154 5.57 1.57 -20.79
C ASP A 154 4.38 0.66 -21.08
N ARG A 155 3.85 -0.03 -20.05
CA ARG A 155 2.74 -0.97 -20.17
C ARG A 155 1.79 -0.85 -18.99
N SER A 156 0.50 -0.66 -19.26
CA SER A 156 -0.55 -0.70 -18.24
C SER A 156 -1.29 -2.03 -18.26
N LEU A 157 -1.51 -2.62 -17.08
CA LEU A 157 -2.38 -3.78 -16.87
C LEU A 157 -3.84 -3.37 -16.69
N GLY A 158 -4.11 -2.07 -16.72
CA GLY A 158 -5.44 -1.50 -16.55
C GLY A 158 -5.77 -1.17 -15.08
N ARG A 159 -6.87 -0.46 -14.93
CA ARG A 159 -7.44 -0.08 -13.65
C ARG A 159 -8.94 -0.31 -13.70
N ASN A 160 -9.33 -1.57 -13.55
CA ASN A 160 -10.73 -1.97 -13.54
C ASN A 160 -11.43 -1.45 -12.29
N THR A 161 -12.74 -1.42 -12.31
CA THR A 161 -13.58 -1.13 -11.16
C THR A 161 -14.34 -2.39 -10.78
N SER A 162 -14.36 -2.70 -9.49
CA SER A 162 -15.17 -3.81 -8.97
C SER A 162 -16.66 -3.51 -9.11
N PRO A 163 -17.50 -4.51 -9.39
CA PRO A 163 -18.93 -4.34 -9.46
C PRO A 163 -19.49 -3.91 -8.10
N ARG A 164 -20.65 -3.24 -8.13
CA ARG A 164 -21.37 -2.83 -6.93
C ARG A 164 -22.79 -3.40 -6.92
N PRO A 165 -23.33 -3.74 -5.76
CA PRO A 165 -24.73 -4.17 -5.65
C PRO A 165 -25.66 -3.03 -6.09
N LYS A 166 -26.83 -3.40 -6.64
CA LYS A 166 -27.84 -2.44 -7.13
C LYS A 166 -28.49 -1.62 -6.01
N ALA A 167 -28.47 -2.13 -4.80
CA ALA A 167 -29.00 -1.48 -3.60
C ALA A 167 -28.03 -1.64 -2.45
N PRO A 168 -28.05 -0.75 -1.43
CA PRO A 168 -27.28 -0.92 -0.22
C PRO A 168 -27.55 -2.28 0.43
N MET A 169 -26.49 -2.92 0.96
CA MET A 169 -26.59 -4.23 1.61
C MET A 169 -26.80 -4.10 3.13
N ASN A 170 -25.92 -3.40 3.80
CA ASN A 170 -25.88 -3.39 5.27
C ASN A 170 -25.74 -1.99 5.90
N ARG A 171 -25.28 -0.99 5.17
CA ARG A 171 -25.05 0.34 5.74
C ARG A 171 -26.36 0.99 6.20
N PRO A 172 -26.37 1.75 7.29
CA PRO A 172 -27.45 2.67 7.61
C PRO A 172 -27.77 3.64 6.46
N ALA A 173 -29.03 4.02 6.30
CA ALA A 173 -29.46 4.90 5.20
C ALA A 173 -28.81 6.30 5.25
N SER A 174 -28.40 6.76 6.44
CA SER A 174 -27.71 8.04 6.65
C SER A 174 -26.24 8.04 6.21
N TRP A 175 -25.63 6.87 6.03
CA TRP A 175 -24.21 6.80 5.64
C TRP A 175 -24.04 6.89 4.12
N SER A 176 -22.89 7.39 3.69
CA SER A 176 -22.54 7.41 2.27
C SER A 176 -22.40 5.99 1.71
N GLY A 177 -22.60 5.82 0.41
CA GLY A 177 -22.48 4.52 -0.26
C GLY A 177 -21.06 3.93 -0.25
N ALA A 178 -20.07 4.70 0.18
CA ALA A 178 -18.70 4.20 0.39
C ALA A 178 -18.60 3.27 1.63
N TRP A 179 -19.47 3.46 2.63
CA TRP A 179 -19.41 2.74 3.90
C TRP A 179 -20.39 1.57 3.97
N ASP A 180 -20.63 0.92 2.84
CA ASP A 180 -21.40 -0.31 2.79
C ASP A 180 -20.51 -1.54 2.75
N TRP A 181 -21.06 -2.70 3.10
CA TRP A 181 -20.33 -3.96 3.15
C TRP A 181 -21.24 -5.13 2.89
N GLY A 182 -20.68 -6.28 2.53
CA GLY A 182 -21.41 -7.54 2.38
C GLY A 182 -20.76 -8.50 1.40
N GLY A 183 -21.30 -9.73 1.40
CA GLY A 183 -20.87 -10.78 0.47
C GLY A 183 -21.31 -10.46 -0.96
N TYR A 184 -20.47 -9.82 -1.74
CA TYR A 184 -20.70 -9.45 -3.13
C TYR A 184 -19.36 -9.11 -3.83
N PRO A 185 -19.16 -9.48 -5.11
CA PRO A 185 -19.99 -10.38 -5.93
C PRO A 185 -19.90 -11.85 -5.49
N GLU A 186 -20.41 -12.79 -6.29
CA GLU A 186 -20.40 -14.22 -5.93
C GLU A 186 -18.99 -14.83 -6.01
N THR A 187 -18.16 -14.35 -6.93
CA THR A 187 -16.84 -14.95 -7.21
C THR A 187 -15.71 -13.92 -7.18
N ASP A 188 -14.49 -14.36 -6.85
CA ASP A 188 -13.29 -13.51 -6.89
C ASP A 188 -13.05 -12.96 -8.29
N ALA A 189 -13.30 -13.76 -9.34
CA ALA A 189 -13.05 -13.40 -10.73
C ALA A 189 -13.80 -12.14 -11.22
N GLU A 190 -14.88 -11.77 -10.53
CA GLU A 190 -15.65 -10.56 -10.82
C GLU A 190 -15.01 -9.31 -10.20
N LEU A 191 -14.08 -9.46 -9.25
CA LEU A 191 -13.42 -8.33 -8.59
C LEU A 191 -12.21 -7.85 -9.37
N ALA A 192 -12.06 -6.54 -9.43
CA ALA A 192 -10.96 -5.87 -10.13
C ALA A 192 -9.58 -6.27 -9.58
N ASP A 193 -9.46 -6.47 -8.26
CA ASP A 193 -8.20 -6.87 -7.62
C ASP A 193 -7.77 -8.27 -8.04
N TRP A 194 -8.71 -9.22 -8.15
CA TRP A 194 -8.39 -10.56 -8.67
C TRP A 194 -8.00 -10.52 -10.14
N GLN A 195 -8.74 -9.77 -10.96
CA GLN A 195 -8.39 -9.58 -12.38
C GLN A 195 -7.01 -8.96 -12.56
N LEU A 196 -6.64 -8.04 -11.69
CA LEU A 196 -5.31 -7.44 -11.66
C LEU A 196 -4.24 -8.47 -11.24
N ALA A 197 -4.52 -9.29 -10.23
CA ALA A 197 -3.61 -10.35 -9.80
C ALA A 197 -3.34 -11.36 -10.92
N GLU A 198 -4.38 -11.76 -11.67
CA GLU A 198 -4.24 -12.62 -12.85
C GLU A 198 -3.43 -11.97 -13.97
N ALA A 199 -3.66 -10.67 -14.25
CA ALA A 199 -2.89 -9.93 -15.26
C ALA A 199 -1.41 -9.78 -14.87
N ALA A 200 -1.13 -9.52 -13.59
CA ALA A 200 0.23 -9.47 -13.06
C ALA A 200 0.91 -10.86 -13.13
N ALA A 201 0.19 -11.92 -12.77
CA ALA A 201 0.67 -13.28 -12.86
C ALA A 201 1.00 -13.71 -14.30
N ALA A 202 0.14 -13.37 -15.25
CA ALA A 202 0.39 -13.59 -16.67
C ALA A 202 1.64 -12.83 -17.15
N THR A 203 1.79 -11.57 -16.71
CA THR A 203 2.96 -10.74 -17.03
C THR A 203 4.25 -11.35 -16.49
N LEU A 204 4.25 -11.85 -15.25
CA LEU A 204 5.43 -12.47 -14.65
C LEU A 204 5.87 -13.77 -15.35
N SER A 205 5.00 -14.41 -16.11
CA SER A 205 5.35 -15.59 -16.92
C SER A 205 6.05 -15.26 -18.25
N GLU A 206 6.09 -14.00 -18.64
CA GLU A 206 6.75 -13.55 -19.86
C GLU A 206 8.28 -13.50 -19.68
N THR A 207 9.02 -13.44 -20.80
CA THR A 207 10.47 -13.22 -20.80
C THR A 207 10.77 -11.78 -21.21
N PHE A 208 11.60 -11.08 -20.45
CA PHE A 208 11.96 -9.69 -20.71
C PHE A 208 13.44 -9.55 -21.09
N SER A 209 13.73 -8.73 -22.09
CA SER A 209 15.09 -8.42 -22.53
C SER A 209 15.81 -7.45 -21.59
N GLN A 210 15.07 -6.69 -20.78
CA GLN A 210 15.56 -5.70 -19.82
C GLN A 210 14.94 -5.95 -18.45
N PRO A 211 15.50 -5.42 -17.34
CA PRO A 211 14.87 -5.52 -16.04
C PRO A 211 13.51 -4.82 -16.05
N PHE A 212 12.57 -5.29 -15.25
CA PHE A 212 11.26 -4.66 -15.11
C PHE A 212 11.06 -4.04 -13.72
N PHE A 213 10.25 -2.99 -13.69
CA PHE A 213 9.62 -2.45 -12.50
C PHE A 213 8.10 -2.62 -12.64
N LEU A 214 7.56 -3.64 -11.99
CA LEU A 214 6.13 -3.96 -12.00
C LEU A 214 5.48 -3.44 -10.72
N SER A 215 4.55 -2.51 -10.87
CA SER A 215 3.76 -1.94 -9.76
C SER A 215 2.32 -2.46 -9.83
N VAL A 216 1.85 -3.13 -8.78
CA VAL A 216 0.50 -3.70 -8.67
C VAL A 216 -0.21 -3.07 -7.48
N GLY A 217 -1.30 -2.34 -7.74
CA GLY A 217 -2.04 -1.61 -6.72
C GLY A 217 -3.43 -2.18 -6.46
N PHE A 218 -3.63 -2.89 -5.35
CA PHE A 218 -4.91 -3.44 -4.93
C PHE A 218 -5.77 -2.40 -4.21
N PHE A 219 -7.09 -2.50 -4.38
CA PHE A 219 -8.07 -1.64 -3.74
C PHE A 219 -8.51 -2.15 -2.38
N ARG A 220 -8.66 -3.48 -2.19
CA ARG A 220 -9.03 -4.01 -0.88
C ARG A 220 -7.84 -3.91 0.07
N PRO A 221 -8.11 -3.64 1.37
CA PRO A 221 -9.41 -3.59 2.06
C PRO A 221 -10.13 -2.22 2.09
N HIS A 222 -9.79 -1.24 1.26
CA HIS A 222 -10.51 0.03 1.20
C HIS A 222 -12.03 -0.14 0.96
N VAL A 223 -12.82 0.72 1.59
CA VAL A 223 -14.28 0.77 1.45
C VAL A 223 -14.75 1.03 0.00
N PRO A 224 -15.92 0.56 -0.41
CA PRO A 224 -16.86 -0.31 0.31
C PRO A 224 -16.33 -1.74 0.45
N LEU A 225 -16.67 -2.40 1.56
CA LEU A 225 -16.10 -3.69 1.92
C LEU A 225 -16.91 -4.84 1.29
N TYR A 226 -16.86 -4.93 -0.04
CA TYR A 226 -17.52 -6.00 -0.79
C TYR A 226 -16.47 -7.02 -1.28
N VAL A 227 -16.60 -8.25 -0.81
CA VAL A 227 -15.86 -9.42 -1.27
C VAL A 227 -16.81 -10.62 -1.29
N PRO A 228 -16.53 -11.68 -2.06
CA PRO A 228 -17.38 -12.87 -2.14
C PRO A 228 -17.75 -13.46 -0.77
N PRO A 229 -18.95 -14.05 -0.64
CA PRO A 229 -19.47 -14.57 0.63
C PRO A 229 -18.52 -15.52 1.34
N LYS A 230 -17.79 -16.35 0.61
CA LYS A 230 -16.82 -17.31 1.17
C LYS A 230 -15.77 -16.67 2.09
N TRP A 231 -15.39 -15.41 1.87
CA TRP A 231 -14.42 -14.71 2.71
C TRP A 231 -15.03 -14.30 4.05
N PHE A 232 -16.34 -14.03 4.09
CA PHE A 232 -17.08 -13.77 5.33
C PHE A 232 -17.20 -15.03 6.19
N ASP A 233 -17.27 -16.22 5.58
CA ASP A 233 -17.38 -17.50 6.29
C ASP A 233 -16.17 -17.80 7.19
N HIS A 234 -15.00 -17.23 6.88
CA HIS A 234 -13.80 -17.31 7.73
C HIS A 234 -13.98 -16.60 9.07
N TYR A 235 -14.94 -15.68 9.18
CA TYR A 235 -15.10 -14.75 10.31
C TYR A 235 -16.53 -14.74 10.84
N PRO A 236 -17.00 -15.81 11.50
CA PRO A 236 -18.36 -15.83 12.06
C PRO A 236 -18.60 -14.67 13.02
N VAL A 237 -19.61 -13.86 12.79
CA VAL A 237 -19.90 -12.62 13.53
C VAL A 237 -19.96 -12.83 15.05
N GLY A 238 -20.50 -13.98 15.48
CA GLY A 238 -20.66 -14.30 16.91
C GLY A 238 -19.32 -14.52 17.68
N SER A 239 -18.25 -14.91 16.96
CA SER A 239 -16.95 -15.20 17.55
C SER A 239 -15.91 -14.08 17.34
N LEU A 240 -16.31 -12.96 16.73
CA LEU A 240 -15.38 -11.86 16.47
C LEU A 240 -14.91 -11.19 17.76
N THR A 241 -13.62 -11.01 17.88
CA THR A 241 -13.02 -10.09 18.82
C THR A 241 -13.14 -8.67 18.25
N LEU A 242 -13.68 -7.75 19.02
CA LEU A 242 -13.71 -6.33 18.66
C LEU A 242 -12.51 -5.62 19.28
N ALA A 243 -12.00 -4.60 18.59
CA ALA A 243 -11.01 -3.71 19.18
C ALA A 243 -11.58 -3.06 20.46
N GLU A 244 -10.77 -2.97 21.48
CA GLU A 244 -11.14 -2.26 22.69
C GLU A 244 -11.25 -0.77 22.41
N SER A 245 -12.29 -0.13 22.91
CA SER A 245 -12.53 1.31 22.80
C SER A 245 -12.91 1.83 24.19
N PRO A 246 -11.94 2.12 25.06
CA PRO A 246 -12.20 2.70 26.37
C PRO A 246 -12.95 4.03 26.24
N ALA A 247 -13.85 4.33 27.20
CA ALA A 247 -14.64 5.55 27.16
C ALA A 247 -13.78 6.83 27.28
N ASP A 248 -12.58 6.71 27.80
CA ASP A 248 -11.59 7.77 28.03
C ASP A 248 -10.44 7.79 27.02
N ASP A 249 -10.51 6.97 25.96
CA ASP A 249 -9.45 6.78 24.96
C ASP A 249 -8.98 8.09 24.28
N LEU A 250 -9.85 9.09 24.21
CA LEU A 250 -9.55 10.38 23.59
C LEU A 250 -9.13 11.48 24.55
N LEU A 251 -9.08 11.22 25.88
CA LEU A 251 -8.84 12.25 26.89
C LEU A 251 -7.39 12.76 26.90
N ASP A 252 -6.44 11.99 26.45
CA ASP A 252 -5.02 12.35 26.34
C ASP A 252 -4.68 13.12 25.05
N LEU A 253 -5.64 13.23 24.13
CA LEU A 253 -5.43 13.91 22.85
C LEU A 253 -5.61 15.43 22.97
N PRO A 254 -4.83 16.23 22.21
CA PRO A 254 -5.05 17.66 22.16
C PRO A 254 -6.47 18.00 21.68
N PRO A 255 -7.13 19.04 22.24
CA PRO A 255 -8.53 19.38 21.91
C PRO A 255 -8.81 19.61 20.42
N ASN A 256 -7.84 20.06 19.66
CA ASN A 256 -7.97 20.27 18.20
C ASN A 256 -7.89 18.98 17.39
N PHE A 257 -7.42 17.87 17.98
CA PHE A 257 -7.33 16.60 17.30
C PHE A 257 -8.71 16.06 16.88
N LEU A 258 -9.71 16.21 17.75
CA LEU A 258 -11.08 15.80 17.45
C LEU A 258 -11.66 16.52 16.24
N THR A 259 -11.33 17.81 16.07
CA THR A 259 -11.76 18.61 14.92
C THR A 259 -11.07 18.18 13.61
N ILE A 260 -9.80 17.79 13.69
CA ILE A 260 -9.04 17.31 12.53
C ILE A 260 -9.57 15.94 12.07
N ASN A 261 -10.00 15.10 13.02
CA ASN A 261 -10.50 13.75 12.74
C ASN A 261 -12.00 13.71 12.35
N ASP A 262 -12.69 14.85 12.35
CA ASP A 262 -14.09 14.94 11.92
C ASP A 262 -14.19 14.99 10.39
N TYR A 263 -14.10 13.81 9.77
CA TYR A 263 -14.23 13.66 8.33
C TYR A 263 -15.69 13.38 7.95
N ALA A 264 -16.38 14.38 7.47
CA ALA A 264 -17.82 14.36 7.17
C ALA A 264 -18.31 13.24 6.22
N ALA A 265 -17.40 12.61 5.47
CA ALA A 265 -17.74 11.49 4.57
C ALA A 265 -17.66 10.11 5.24
N ALA A 266 -17.14 10.00 6.47
CA ALA A 266 -17.00 8.78 7.23
C ALA A 266 -17.94 8.77 8.43
N PRO A 267 -18.54 7.62 8.82
CA PRO A 267 -19.23 7.52 10.09
C PRO A 267 -18.24 7.65 11.24
N THR A 268 -18.63 8.37 12.26
CA THR A 268 -17.86 8.41 13.52
C THR A 268 -17.93 7.07 14.26
N HIS A 269 -16.96 6.79 15.13
CA HIS A 269 -17.02 5.57 15.96
C HIS A 269 -18.33 5.48 16.77
N ALA A 270 -18.80 6.58 17.32
CA ALA A 270 -20.07 6.66 18.05
C ALA A 270 -21.27 6.26 17.16
N GLU A 271 -21.31 6.68 15.90
CA GLU A 271 -22.36 6.29 14.95
C GLU A 271 -22.27 4.81 14.59
N VAL A 272 -21.06 4.28 14.43
CA VAL A 272 -20.85 2.84 14.18
C VAL A 272 -21.37 2.00 15.35
N VAL A 273 -21.10 2.39 16.59
CA VAL A 273 -21.58 1.71 17.78
C VAL A 273 -23.10 1.85 17.92
N ALA A 274 -23.63 3.08 17.77
CA ALA A 274 -25.07 3.35 17.91
C ALA A 274 -25.92 2.63 16.87
N SER A 275 -25.40 2.43 15.66
CA SER A 275 -26.07 1.68 14.59
C SER A 275 -25.99 0.16 14.76
N GLY A 276 -25.17 -0.35 15.69
CA GLY A 276 -24.90 -1.78 15.84
C GLY A 276 -24.05 -2.38 14.71
N SER A 277 -23.41 -1.55 13.89
CA SER A 277 -22.67 -1.97 12.68
C SER A 277 -21.25 -2.47 12.97
N GLN A 278 -20.74 -2.29 14.17
CA GLN A 278 -19.35 -2.55 14.55
C GLN A 278 -18.87 -3.97 14.16
N ARG A 279 -19.65 -5.01 14.56
CA ARG A 279 -19.28 -6.40 14.22
C ARG A 279 -19.31 -6.68 12.72
N GLY A 280 -20.30 -6.14 12.01
CA GLY A 280 -20.43 -6.32 10.57
C GLY A 280 -19.27 -5.66 9.79
N LEU A 281 -18.88 -4.45 10.18
CA LEU A 281 -17.73 -3.75 9.59
C LEU A 281 -16.41 -4.47 9.91
N THR A 282 -16.21 -4.93 11.15
CA THR A 282 -15.03 -5.71 11.55
C THR A 282 -14.92 -6.99 10.73
N GLN A 283 -16.03 -7.74 10.59
CA GLN A 283 -16.09 -8.93 9.74
C GLN A 283 -15.70 -8.63 8.30
N ALA A 284 -16.31 -7.61 7.73
CA ALA A 284 -16.11 -7.24 6.33
C ALA A 284 -14.70 -6.75 6.04
N TYR A 285 -14.08 -6.04 6.98
CA TYR A 285 -12.69 -5.60 6.85
C TYR A 285 -11.74 -6.79 6.91
N LEU A 286 -11.89 -7.70 7.87
CA LEU A 286 -11.10 -8.95 7.95
C LEU A 286 -11.29 -9.82 6.70
N ALA A 287 -12.52 -9.96 6.21
CA ALA A 287 -12.82 -10.69 4.97
C ALA A 287 -12.12 -10.04 3.76
N SER A 288 -12.10 -8.71 3.70
CA SER A 288 -11.42 -7.96 2.64
C SER A 288 -9.89 -8.09 2.72
N ILE A 289 -9.33 -8.15 3.94
CA ILE A 289 -7.90 -8.42 4.17
C ILE A 289 -7.53 -9.82 3.67
N SER A 290 -8.29 -10.85 4.03
CA SER A 290 -8.00 -12.22 3.55
C SER A 290 -8.15 -12.34 2.03
N PHE A 291 -9.10 -11.63 1.44
CA PHE A 291 -9.24 -11.60 -0.01
C PHE A 291 -8.03 -10.93 -0.69
N VAL A 292 -7.55 -9.79 -0.20
CA VAL A 292 -6.37 -9.16 -0.81
C VAL A 292 -5.10 -9.96 -0.56
N ASP A 293 -4.98 -10.62 0.59
CA ASP A 293 -3.88 -11.56 0.84
C ASP A 293 -3.88 -12.71 -0.19
N HIS A 294 -5.05 -13.24 -0.55
CA HIS A 294 -5.19 -14.22 -1.62
C HIS A 294 -4.74 -13.66 -2.98
N CYS A 295 -5.07 -12.41 -3.30
CA CYS A 295 -4.58 -11.73 -4.51
C CYS A 295 -3.05 -11.58 -4.50
N VAL A 296 -2.48 -11.19 -3.35
CA VAL A 296 -1.03 -11.12 -3.14
C VAL A 296 -0.39 -12.50 -3.36
N GLY A 297 -0.97 -13.55 -2.77
CA GLY A 297 -0.52 -14.93 -2.95
C GLY A 297 -0.47 -15.33 -4.41
N ARG A 298 -1.51 -15.02 -5.18
CA ARG A 298 -1.56 -15.31 -6.62
C ARG A 298 -0.39 -14.69 -7.40
N VAL A 299 -0.02 -13.45 -7.06
CA VAL A 299 1.11 -12.74 -7.69
C VAL A 299 2.45 -13.34 -7.24
N LEU A 300 2.61 -13.60 -5.94
CA LEU A 300 3.84 -14.18 -5.38
C LEU A 300 4.11 -15.60 -5.89
N ASP A 301 3.07 -16.43 -6.01
CA ASP A 301 3.16 -17.78 -6.56
C ASP A 301 3.58 -17.76 -8.04
N ALA A 302 3.03 -16.80 -8.81
CA ALA A 302 3.43 -16.62 -10.19
C ALA A 302 4.88 -16.18 -10.33
N LEU A 303 5.35 -15.26 -9.45
CA LEU A 303 6.75 -14.87 -9.40
C LEU A 303 7.64 -16.07 -9.07
N ALA A 304 7.28 -16.85 -8.05
CA ALA A 304 8.05 -18.02 -7.62
C ALA A 304 8.17 -19.09 -8.74
N ALA A 305 7.15 -19.22 -9.57
CA ALA A 305 7.13 -20.14 -10.72
C ALA A 305 7.76 -19.55 -12.00
N SER A 306 8.16 -18.27 -11.98
CA SER A 306 8.65 -17.54 -13.15
C SER A 306 10.18 -17.67 -13.31
N PRO A 307 10.73 -17.34 -14.50
CA PRO A 307 12.17 -17.23 -14.69
C PRO A 307 12.81 -16.06 -13.93
N HIS A 308 12.03 -15.27 -13.22
CA HIS A 308 12.45 -14.05 -12.50
C HIS A 308 12.54 -14.27 -10.99
N ALA A 309 12.20 -15.45 -10.48
CA ALA A 309 12.11 -15.74 -9.05
C ALA A 309 13.33 -15.27 -8.24
N ASP A 310 14.52 -15.66 -8.69
CA ASP A 310 15.78 -15.41 -7.97
C ASP A 310 16.39 -14.01 -8.24
N THR A 311 15.77 -13.25 -9.16
CA THR A 311 16.31 -11.94 -9.62
C THR A 311 15.34 -10.79 -9.40
N THR A 312 14.31 -10.98 -8.56
CA THR A 312 13.30 -9.95 -8.30
C THR A 312 13.27 -9.55 -6.82
N VAL A 313 13.43 -8.25 -6.56
CA VAL A 313 13.15 -7.66 -5.25
C VAL A 313 11.65 -7.43 -5.13
N VAL A 314 11.04 -7.92 -4.05
CA VAL A 314 9.62 -7.72 -3.75
C VAL A 314 9.48 -6.67 -2.65
N VAL A 315 8.66 -5.65 -2.90
CA VAL A 315 8.28 -4.62 -1.93
C VAL A 315 6.76 -4.64 -1.78
N LEU A 316 6.28 -4.87 -0.56
CA LEU A 316 4.85 -4.78 -0.22
C LEU A 316 4.68 -3.65 0.80
N TRP A 317 3.71 -2.77 0.58
CA TRP A 317 3.41 -1.66 1.46
C TRP A 317 1.93 -1.26 1.40
N SER A 318 1.44 -0.67 2.49
CA SER A 318 0.14 0.00 2.53
C SER A 318 0.32 1.51 2.45
N ASP A 319 -0.60 2.20 1.79
CA ASP A 319 -0.54 3.66 1.68
C ASP A 319 -0.94 4.37 2.98
N HIS A 320 -1.84 3.80 3.74
CA HIS A 320 -2.28 4.17 5.10
C HIS A 320 -3.10 3.03 5.69
N GLY A 321 -3.62 3.19 6.89
CA GLY A 321 -4.48 2.21 7.55
C GLY A 321 -5.61 2.87 8.32
#